data_99f0fe0754c80b0496ccde0421ed77e6
#
_entry.id   99f0fe0754c80b0496ccde0421ed77e6
#
_cell.length_a   1.000
_cell.length_b   1.000
_cell.length_c   1.000
_cell.angle_alpha   90.00
_cell.angle_beta   90.00
_cell.angle_gamma   90.00
#
_symmetry.space_group_name_H-M   'P 1'
#
loop_
_entity.id
_entity.type
_entity.pdbx_description
1 polymer ?
#
loop_
_entity_poly.entity_id
_entity_poly.type
_entity_poly.pdbx_seq_one_letter_code
_entity_poly.pdbx_strand_id
1 'polypeptide(L)'
;MPLRDVLASRPKILFVGINPGLRSEAVGHHFAGPGNPFWRLLHAAHLVPELLTYSDDRRLVEFGMAMTNLCPRATRSASELARDELEAGRRALDRKIRRLRPQLVVFVGVTLYRQFFGKSRLGAPGPGLKPDRIHGARVFVLPNPSGLNASFPGFADKLRWFKRLRAAVARTGNDPRLARRSGPAVLFNA
;
A
#
# COMPACT_ATOMS: atom_id res chain seq x y z
N MET A 1 -7.04 -5.65 -19.60
CA MET A 1 -5.68 -5.03 -19.48
C MET A 1 -5.26 -5.07 -18.03
N PRO A 2 -3.98 -5.35 -17.71
CA PRO A 2 -3.55 -5.34 -16.31
C PRO A 2 -3.86 -4.01 -15.63
N LEU A 3 -4.21 -4.05 -14.34
CA LEU A 3 -4.44 -2.85 -13.55
C LEU A 3 -3.17 -2.00 -13.49
N ARG A 4 -3.29 -0.72 -13.88
CA ARG A 4 -2.15 0.21 -13.89
C ARG A 4 -1.85 0.70 -12.48
N ASP A 5 -0.58 0.85 -12.16
CA ASP A 5 -0.14 1.50 -10.94
C ASP A 5 -0.54 2.99 -10.91
N VAL A 6 -0.73 3.52 -9.71
CA VAL A 6 -0.86 4.97 -9.45
C VAL A 6 0.45 5.42 -8.83
N LEU A 7 1.31 6.08 -9.59
CA LEU A 7 2.68 6.39 -9.19
C LEU A 7 2.96 7.88 -9.13
N ALA A 8 3.74 8.28 -8.13
CA ALA A 8 4.32 9.60 -7.98
C ALA A 8 5.80 9.46 -7.63
N SER A 9 6.62 10.45 -7.95
CA SER A 9 8.01 10.49 -7.50
C SER A 9 8.07 10.84 -6.02
N ARG A 10 8.89 10.12 -5.26
CA ARG A 10 9.10 10.31 -3.82
C ARG A 10 7.79 10.45 -3.01
N PRO A 11 6.83 9.52 -3.16
CA PRO A 11 5.58 9.64 -2.45
C PRO A 11 5.81 9.55 -0.92
N LYS A 12 4.97 10.22 -0.15
CA LYS A 12 4.95 10.06 1.32
C LYS A 12 4.58 8.63 1.69
N ILE A 13 3.62 8.05 0.95
CA ILE A 13 3.13 6.69 1.13
C ILE A 13 3.11 5.97 -0.21
N LEU A 14 3.67 4.75 -0.25
CA LEU A 14 3.41 3.78 -1.31
C LEU A 14 2.58 2.63 -0.73
N PHE A 15 1.30 2.56 -1.09
CA PHE A 15 0.46 1.41 -0.77
C PHE A 15 0.77 0.24 -1.70
N VAL A 16 0.90 -0.94 -1.13
CA VAL A 16 1.19 -2.18 -1.87
C VAL A 16 0.11 -3.20 -1.56
N GLY A 17 -0.68 -3.57 -2.58
CA GLY A 17 -1.57 -4.74 -2.55
C GLY A 17 -0.83 -6.01 -3.01
N ILE A 18 -1.41 -7.19 -2.75
CA ILE A 18 -0.81 -8.44 -3.23
C ILE A 18 -1.02 -8.60 -4.75
N ASN A 19 -2.25 -8.45 -5.21
CA ASN A 19 -2.62 -8.44 -6.62
C ASN A 19 -4.02 -7.82 -6.79
N PRO A 20 -4.42 -7.43 -7.99
CA PRO A 20 -5.79 -6.98 -8.24
C PRO A 20 -6.81 -8.09 -7.99
N GLY A 21 -7.96 -7.75 -7.42
CA GLY A 21 -9.16 -8.58 -7.54
C GLY A 21 -9.76 -8.43 -8.94
N LEU A 22 -10.52 -9.43 -9.41
CA LEU A 22 -11.09 -9.45 -10.77
C LEU A 22 -11.90 -8.18 -11.09
N ARG A 23 -12.68 -7.66 -10.13
CA ARG A 23 -13.42 -6.42 -10.33
C ARG A 23 -12.50 -5.21 -10.49
N SER A 24 -11.43 -5.13 -9.69
CA SER A 24 -10.47 -4.02 -9.79
C SER A 24 -9.79 -3.97 -11.15
N GLU A 25 -9.44 -5.13 -11.71
CA GLU A 25 -8.91 -5.21 -13.08
C GLU A 25 -9.96 -4.84 -14.11
N ALA A 26 -11.20 -5.37 -13.98
CA ALA A 26 -12.28 -5.14 -14.93
C ALA A 26 -12.64 -3.65 -15.05
N VAL A 27 -12.63 -2.90 -13.93
CA VAL A 27 -12.95 -1.46 -13.94
C VAL A 27 -11.70 -0.57 -14.06
N GLY A 28 -10.49 -1.12 -13.97
CA GLY A 28 -9.24 -0.38 -14.11
C GLY A 28 -8.85 0.48 -12.89
N HIS A 29 -9.39 0.16 -11.69
CA HIS A 29 -9.20 0.94 -10.46
C HIS A 29 -8.87 0.07 -9.25
N HIS A 30 -8.02 0.59 -8.37
CA HIS A 30 -7.59 -0.12 -7.16
C HIS A 30 -8.70 -0.21 -6.10
N PHE A 31 -8.74 -1.34 -5.37
CA PHE A 31 -9.68 -1.58 -4.27
C PHE A 31 -11.16 -1.38 -4.64
N ALA A 32 -11.53 -1.70 -5.89
CA ALA A 32 -12.88 -1.53 -6.42
C ALA A 32 -13.83 -2.69 -6.07
N GLY A 33 -13.42 -3.64 -5.26
CA GLY A 33 -14.25 -4.76 -4.81
C GLY A 33 -15.51 -4.28 -4.08
N PRO A 34 -16.68 -4.94 -4.29
CA PRO A 34 -17.92 -4.57 -3.60
C PRO A 34 -17.72 -4.56 -2.08
N GLY A 35 -18.16 -3.49 -1.43
CA GLY A 35 -18.06 -3.34 0.02
C GLY A 35 -16.63 -3.19 0.57
N ASN A 36 -15.61 -3.02 -0.29
CA ASN A 36 -14.25 -2.81 0.20
C ASN A 36 -14.15 -1.44 0.91
N PRO A 37 -13.85 -1.40 2.21
CA PRO A 37 -13.88 -0.15 2.97
C PRO A 37 -12.59 0.69 2.82
N PHE A 38 -11.63 0.33 1.96
CA PHE A 38 -10.32 0.99 1.87
C PHE A 38 -10.44 2.52 1.75
N TRP A 39 -11.25 2.99 0.82
CA TRP A 39 -11.43 4.43 0.55
C TRP A 39 -12.08 5.16 1.72
N ARG A 40 -13.10 4.54 2.32
CA ARG A 40 -13.75 5.05 3.53
C ARG A 40 -12.79 5.08 4.73
N LEU A 41 -11.90 4.09 4.84
CA LEU A 41 -10.88 4.03 5.90
C LEU A 41 -9.83 5.13 5.73
N LEU A 42 -9.40 5.44 4.50
CA LEU A 42 -8.48 6.56 4.24
C LEU A 42 -9.09 7.89 4.72
N HIS A 43 -10.34 8.17 4.36
CA HIS A 43 -11.03 9.40 4.77
C HIS A 43 -11.29 9.42 6.27
N ALA A 44 -11.85 8.36 6.87
CA ALA A 44 -12.14 8.30 8.30
C ALA A 44 -10.88 8.36 9.19
N ALA A 45 -9.71 8.02 8.66
CA ALA A 45 -8.41 8.19 9.31
C ALA A 45 -7.78 9.56 9.04
N HIS A 46 -8.43 10.44 8.28
CA HIS A 46 -7.91 11.74 7.83
C HIS A 46 -6.56 11.63 7.10
N LEU A 47 -6.35 10.57 6.33
CA LEU A 47 -5.23 10.43 5.40
C LEU A 47 -5.45 11.21 4.13
N VAL A 48 -6.73 11.37 3.73
CA VAL A 48 -7.19 12.25 2.66
C VAL A 48 -8.25 13.21 3.20
N PRO A 49 -8.36 14.45 2.68
CA PRO A 49 -9.27 15.47 3.20
C PRO A 49 -10.74 15.24 2.85
N GLU A 50 -11.01 14.47 1.80
CA GLU A 50 -12.35 14.19 1.27
C GLU A 50 -12.57 12.70 1.05
N LEU A 51 -13.83 12.28 0.98
CA LEU A 51 -14.18 10.89 0.71
C LEU A 51 -13.98 10.58 -0.78
N LEU A 52 -12.90 9.87 -1.07
CA LEU A 52 -12.64 9.32 -2.40
C LEU A 52 -13.37 7.99 -2.60
N THR A 53 -13.59 7.65 -3.86
CA THR A 53 -14.06 6.33 -4.32
C THR A 53 -12.93 5.62 -5.08
N TYR A 54 -13.17 4.38 -5.51
CA TYR A 54 -12.17 3.68 -6.34
C TYR A 54 -11.94 4.40 -7.68
N SER A 55 -12.93 5.11 -8.23
CA SER A 55 -12.81 5.86 -9.48
C SER A 55 -11.84 7.05 -9.37
N ASP A 56 -11.57 7.49 -8.14
CA ASP A 56 -10.68 8.60 -7.82
C ASP A 56 -9.25 8.14 -7.49
N ASP A 57 -8.91 6.87 -7.69
CA ASP A 57 -7.63 6.29 -7.23
C ASP A 57 -6.41 7.05 -7.74
N ARG A 58 -6.47 7.60 -8.96
CA ARG A 58 -5.40 8.41 -9.56
C ARG A 58 -5.16 9.73 -8.83
N ARG A 59 -6.16 10.26 -8.14
CA ARG A 59 -6.05 11.48 -7.35
C ARG A 59 -5.22 11.30 -6.07
N LEU A 60 -4.86 10.06 -5.69
CA LEU A 60 -3.97 9.83 -4.56
C LEU A 60 -2.61 10.55 -4.69
N VAL A 61 -2.14 10.81 -5.90
CA VAL A 61 -0.90 11.55 -6.13
C VAL A 61 -0.98 12.99 -5.64
N GLU A 62 -2.15 13.62 -5.65
CA GLU A 62 -2.41 14.97 -5.13
C GLU A 62 -2.11 15.06 -3.62
N PHE A 63 -2.30 13.95 -2.91
CA PHE A 63 -2.05 13.83 -1.47
C PHE A 63 -0.68 13.23 -1.13
N GLY A 64 0.20 13.11 -2.14
CA GLY A 64 1.54 12.55 -1.98
C GLY A 64 1.54 11.03 -1.76
N MET A 65 0.54 10.34 -2.26
CA MET A 65 0.40 8.88 -2.14
C MET A 65 0.54 8.20 -3.50
N ALA A 66 1.01 6.97 -3.48
CA ALA A 66 1.14 6.10 -4.64
C ALA A 66 0.56 4.72 -4.31
N MET A 67 0.21 3.96 -5.34
CA MET A 67 -0.40 2.65 -5.18
C MET A 67 0.10 1.67 -6.25
N THR A 68 0.39 0.43 -5.84
CA THR A 68 0.84 -0.65 -6.71
C THR A 68 0.42 -2.01 -6.14
N ASN A 69 0.63 -3.07 -6.91
CA ASN A 69 0.50 -4.44 -6.46
C ASN A 69 1.84 -5.20 -6.56
N LEU A 70 2.00 -6.25 -5.75
CA LEU A 70 3.13 -7.18 -5.83
C LEU A 70 3.08 -7.94 -7.17
N CYS A 71 1.93 -8.56 -7.47
CA CYS A 71 1.71 -9.29 -8.73
C CYS A 71 0.70 -8.54 -9.60
N PRO A 72 0.91 -8.48 -10.92
CA PRO A 72 0.02 -7.77 -11.84
C PRO A 72 -1.24 -8.59 -12.19
N ARG A 73 -1.20 -9.92 -12.11
CA ARG A 73 -2.32 -10.80 -12.50
C ARG A 73 -3.46 -10.72 -11.50
N ALA A 74 -4.66 -10.43 -12.00
CA ALA A 74 -5.87 -10.45 -11.19
C ALA A 74 -6.33 -11.89 -10.90
N THR A 75 -6.82 -12.10 -9.67
CA THR A 75 -7.35 -13.38 -9.22
C THR A 75 -8.56 -13.17 -8.29
N ARG A 76 -9.33 -14.23 -8.06
CA ARG A 76 -10.39 -14.24 -7.03
C ARG A 76 -9.79 -14.28 -5.63
N SER A 77 -8.72 -15.05 -5.47
CA SER A 77 -7.99 -15.21 -4.21
C SER A 77 -6.49 -15.13 -4.44
N ALA A 78 -5.77 -14.53 -3.51
CA ALA A 78 -4.30 -14.49 -3.55
C ALA A 78 -3.65 -15.88 -3.52
N SER A 79 -4.37 -16.92 -3.06
CA SER A 79 -3.89 -18.31 -3.08
C SER A 79 -3.76 -18.91 -4.48
N GLU A 80 -4.34 -18.28 -5.50
CA GLU A 80 -4.21 -18.68 -6.90
C GLU A 80 -2.90 -18.21 -7.55
N LEU A 81 -2.11 -17.38 -6.85
CA LEU A 81 -0.82 -16.90 -7.34
C LEU A 81 0.23 -17.99 -7.17
N ALA A 82 0.96 -18.28 -8.23
CA ALA A 82 2.05 -19.24 -8.19
C ALA A 82 3.28 -18.65 -7.46
N ARG A 83 4.14 -19.53 -6.97
CA ARG A 83 5.33 -19.13 -6.21
C ARG A 83 6.30 -18.27 -7.04
N ASP A 84 6.50 -18.64 -8.30
CA ASP A 84 7.35 -17.91 -9.23
C ASP A 84 6.80 -16.50 -9.54
N GLU A 85 5.47 -16.33 -9.65
CA GLU A 85 4.82 -15.02 -9.77
C GLU A 85 5.09 -14.14 -8.55
N LEU A 86 4.97 -14.70 -7.34
CA LEU A 86 5.26 -14.00 -6.10
C LEU A 86 6.75 -13.57 -6.01
N GLU A 87 7.67 -14.44 -6.41
CA GLU A 87 9.10 -14.15 -6.43
C GLU A 87 9.46 -13.10 -7.49
N ALA A 88 8.90 -13.21 -8.69
CA ALA A 88 9.07 -12.20 -9.75
C ALA A 88 8.49 -10.85 -9.31
N GLY A 89 7.30 -10.85 -8.71
CA GLY A 89 6.64 -9.67 -8.15
C GLY A 89 7.48 -9.01 -7.06
N ARG A 90 8.07 -9.79 -6.15
CA ARG A 90 8.96 -9.28 -5.10
C ARG A 90 10.16 -8.54 -5.69
N ARG A 91 10.82 -9.11 -6.71
CA ARG A 91 11.95 -8.46 -7.39
C ARG A 91 11.52 -7.18 -8.12
N ALA A 92 10.35 -7.21 -8.77
CA ALA A 92 9.80 -6.04 -9.46
C ALA A 92 9.44 -4.91 -8.48
N LEU A 93 8.79 -5.26 -7.37
CA LEU A 93 8.44 -4.30 -6.30
C LEU A 93 9.67 -3.68 -5.66
N ASP A 94 10.71 -4.46 -5.38
CA ASP A 94 11.99 -3.96 -4.84
C ASP A 94 12.61 -2.89 -5.75
N ARG A 95 12.70 -3.17 -7.06
CA ARG A 95 13.18 -2.18 -8.05
C ARG A 95 12.29 -0.93 -8.09
N LYS A 96 10.96 -1.10 -8.01
CA LYS A 96 10.00 -0.01 -8.00
C LYS A 96 10.19 0.89 -6.78
N ILE A 97 10.32 0.32 -5.58
CA ILE A 97 10.57 1.07 -4.34
C ILE A 97 11.89 1.83 -4.42
N ARG A 98 12.96 1.20 -4.93
CA ARG A 98 14.26 1.85 -5.12
C ARG A 98 14.17 3.06 -6.07
N ARG A 99 13.39 2.94 -7.15
CA ARG A 99 13.18 4.03 -8.12
C ARG A 99 12.33 5.16 -7.54
N LEU A 100 11.21 4.85 -6.90
CA LEU A 100 10.24 5.83 -6.40
C LEU A 100 10.73 6.54 -5.12
N ARG A 101 11.54 5.87 -4.31
CA ARG A 101 12.04 6.36 -3.01
C ARG A 101 10.93 6.88 -2.09
N PRO A 102 9.89 6.08 -1.79
CA PRO A 102 8.85 6.48 -0.87
C PRO A 102 9.41 6.72 0.53
N GLN A 103 8.75 7.56 1.31
CA GLN A 103 9.10 7.72 2.73
C GLN A 103 8.62 6.51 3.55
N LEU A 104 7.45 5.98 3.20
CA LEU A 104 6.80 4.87 3.87
C LEU A 104 6.22 3.89 2.84
N VAL A 105 6.60 2.62 2.92
CA VAL A 105 5.96 1.52 2.18
C VAL A 105 4.90 0.89 3.09
N VAL A 106 3.68 0.83 2.62
CA VAL A 106 2.53 0.30 3.37
C VAL A 106 2.03 -0.97 2.71
N PHE A 107 2.32 -2.12 3.32
CA PHE A 107 1.78 -3.41 2.88
C PHE A 107 0.33 -3.55 3.35
N VAL A 108 -0.59 -3.72 2.40
CA VAL A 108 -2.01 -3.90 2.67
C VAL A 108 -2.30 -5.40 2.85
N GLY A 109 -2.01 -5.88 4.05
CA GLY A 109 -2.14 -7.28 4.46
C GLY A 109 -0.87 -7.85 5.11
N VAL A 110 -1.03 -8.53 6.24
CA VAL A 110 0.08 -9.18 6.97
C VAL A 110 0.72 -10.28 6.13
N THR A 111 -0.08 -11.03 5.37
CA THR A 111 0.40 -12.10 4.49
C THR A 111 1.33 -11.54 3.41
N LEU A 112 0.98 -10.39 2.81
CA LEU A 112 1.83 -9.74 1.80
C LEU A 112 3.19 -9.32 2.36
N TYR A 113 3.20 -8.72 3.56
CA TYR A 113 4.45 -8.39 4.25
C TYR A 113 5.33 -9.64 4.46
N ARG A 114 4.72 -10.77 4.89
CA ARG A 114 5.42 -12.05 5.05
C ARG A 114 5.96 -12.60 3.72
N GLN A 115 5.22 -12.45 2.64
CA GLN A 115 5.66 -12.85 1.30
C GLN A 115 6.86 -12.02 0.84
N PHE A 116 6.89 -10.74 1.14
CA PHE A 116 7.99 -9.88 0.72
C PHE A 116 9.29 -10.13 1.50
N PHE A 117 9.22 -10.23 2.84
CA PHE A 117 10.40 -10.36 3.69
C PHE A 117 10.82 -11.79 4.02
N GLY A 118 9.96 -12.78 3.75
CA GLY A 118 10.16 -14.17 4.18
C GLY A 118 9.79 -14.41 5.65
N LYS A 119 9.49 -15.66 5.98
CA LYS A 119 8.99 -16.07 7.32
C LYS A 119 10.01 -15.88 8.45
N SER A 120 11.31 -15.88 8.16
CA SER A 120 12.39 -15.86 9.15
C SER A 120 12.66 -14.47 9.76
N ARG A 121 12.16 -13.39 9.17
CA ARG A 121 12.37 -12.02 9.65
C ARG A 121 11.20 -11.45 10.46
N LEU A 122 10.39 -12.31 11.02
CA LEU A 122 9.16 -11.91 11.71
C LEU A 122 9.43 -11.48 13.17
N GLY A 123 9.87 -10.25 13.36
CA GLY A 123 9.49 -9.52 14.56
C GLY A 123 7.99 -9.18 14.48
N ALA A 124 7.25 -9.27 15.57
CA ALA A 124 5.82 -8.98 15.74
C ALA A 124 4.89 -9.27 14.53
N PRO A 125 4.12 -10.36 14.56
CA PRO A 125 3.34 -10.88 13.41
C PRO A 125 2.01 -10.14 13.13
N GLY A 126 1.85 -8.88 13.49
CA GLY A 126 0.59 -8.13 13.34
C GLY A 126 0.71 -6.89 12.44
N PRO A 127 -0.37 -6.11 12.29
CA PRO A 127 -0.33 -4.80 11.67
C PRO A 127 0.53 -3.78 12.46
N GLY A 128 0.85 -2.64 11.86
CA GLY A 128 1.60 -1.55 12.48
C GLY A 128 2.95 -1.27 11.84
N LEU A 129 3.69 -0.35 12.46
CA LEU A 129 5.04 0.02 12.04
C LEU A 129 6.00 -1.15 12.29
N LYS A 130 6.89 -1.41 11.31
CA LYS A 130 7.89 -2.48 11.39
C LYS A 130 9.29 -1.92 11.58
N PRO A 131 10.21 -2.69 12.20
CA PRO A 131 11.62 -2.30 12.28
C PRO A 131 12.30 -2.34 10.92
N ASP A 132 11.79 -3.14 9.98
CA ASP A 132 12.34 -3.29 8.65
C ASP A 132 12.32 -1.99 7.86
N ARG A 133 13.30 -1.88 6.94
CA ARG A 133 13.38 -0.81 5.95
C ARG A 133 13.63 -1.40 4.57
N ILE A 134 13.15 -0.71 3.53
CA ILE A 134 13.40 -1.07 2.13
C ILE A 134 13.98 0.15 1.43
N HIS A 135 15.25 0.08 1.01
CA HIS A 135 15.96 1.22 0.39
C HIS A 135 15.84 2.54 1.18
N GLY A 136 15.85 2.44 2.52
CA GLY A 136 15.69 3.58 3.44
C GLY A 136 14.24 3.94 3.79
N ALA A 137 13.25 3.46 3.03
CA ALA A 137 11.85 3.64 3.35
C ALA A 137 11.47 2.88 4.62
N ARG A 138 10.65 3.50 5.48
CA ARG A 138 10.03 2.80 6.62
C ARG A 138 8.95 1.84 6.12
N VAL A 139 8.63 0.84 6.92
CA VAL A 139 7.63 -0.18 6.58
C VAL A 139 6.48 -0.15 7.57
N PHE A 140 5.26 -0.12 7.06
CA PHE A 140 4.04 -0.24 7.84
C PHE A 140 3.16 -1.35 7.26
N VAL A 141 2.44 -2.06 8.11
CA VAL A 141 1.50 -3.11 7.69
C VAL A 141 0.10 -2.73 8.12
N LEU A 142 -0.82 -2.67 7.17
CA LEU A 142 -2.26 -2.57 7.42
C LEU A 142 -2.90 -3.96 7.44
N PRO A 143 -4.00 -4.15 8.19
CA PRO A 143 -4.86 -5.30 7.95
C PRO A 143 -5.42 -5.24 6.53
N ASN A 144 -5.62 -6.39 5.89
CA ASN A 144 -6.32 -6.43 4.61
C ASN A 144 -7.74 -5.84 4.78
N PRO A 145 -8.14 -4.81 4.00
CA PRO A 145 -9.44 -4.18 4.12
C PRO A 145 -10.60 -5.05 3.63
N SER A 146 -10.32 -6.11 2.87
CA SER A 146 -11.35 -7.03 2.38
C SER A 146 -12.28 -7.50 3.51
N GLY A 147 -13.58 -7.62 3.22
CA GLY A 147 -14.57 -8.17 4.14
C GLY A 147 -14.30 -9.62 4.57
N LEU A 148 -13.49 -10.35 3.80
CA LEU A 148 -13.09 -11.74 4.10
C LEU A 148 -11.99 -11.84 5.17
N ASN A 149 -11.53 -10.73 5.74
CA ASN A 149 -10.49 -10.73 6.76
C ASN A 149 -11.07 -11.05 8.15
N ALA A 150 -11.09 -12.32 8.50
CA ALA A 150 -11.63 -12.79 9.78
C ALA A 150 -10.89 -12.24 11.02
N SER A 151 -9.60 -11.91 10.92
CA SER A 151 -8.82 -11.34 12.04
C SER A 151 -9.18 -9.89 12.36
N PHE A 152 -9.77 -9.17 11.41
CA PHE A 152 -10.19 -7.77 11.55
C PHE A 152 -11.53 -7.59 10.81
N PRO A 153 -12.64 -8.15 11.32
CA PRO A 153 -13.90 -8.21 10.59
C PRO A 153 -14.58 -6.84 10.49
N GLY A 154 -14.50 -6.02 11.55
CA GLY A 154 -15.19 -4.74 11.65
C GLY A 154 -14.47 -3.58 10.96
N PHE A 155 -15.23 -2.55 10.63
CA PHE A 155 -14.69 -1.28 10.15
C PHE A 155 -13.80 -0.60 11.21
N ALA A 156 -14.27 -0.57 12.47
CA ALA A 156 -13.54 0.04 13.60
C ALA A 156 -12.20 -0.68 13.86
N ASP A 157 -12.16 -2.03 13.72
CA ASP A 157 -10.94 -2.81 13.89
C ASP A 157 -9.86 -2.44 12.88
N LYS A 158 -10.27 -2.15 11.65
CA LYS A 158 -9.38 -1.69 10.59
C LYS A 158 -9.00 -0.23 10.76
N LEU A 159 -9.97 0.63 11.12
CA LEU A 159 -9.79 2.08 11.23
C LEU A 159 -8.69 2.46 12.24
N ARG A 160 -8.59 1.76 13.37
CA ARG A 160 -7.53 2.02 14.36
C ARG A 160 -6.13 1.93 13.75
N TRP A 161 -5.92 1.03 12.76
CA TRP A 161 -4.62 0.86 12.10
C TRP A 161 -4.36 1.95 11.06
N PHE A 162 -5.40 2.42 10.36
CA PHE A 162 -5.28 3.56 9.46
C PHE A 162 -4.98 4.85 10.23
N LYS A 163 -5.58 5.06 11.42
CA LYS A 163 -5.22 6.18 12.32
C LYS A 163 -3.77 6.08 12.80
N ARG A 164 -3.28 4.88 13.13
CA ARG A 164 -1.86 4.66 13.48
C ARG A 164 -0.93 4.92 12.29
N LEU A 165 -1.35 4.57 11.08
CA LEU A 165 -0.62 4.91 9.86
C LEU A 165 -0.48 6.43 9.72
N ARG A 166 -1.57 7.19 9.89
CA ARG A 166 -1.54 8.66 9.88
C ARG A 166 -0.52 9.22 10.88
N ALA A 167 -0.52 8.72 12.11
CA ALA A 167 0.46 9.12 13.12
C ALA A 167 1.91 8.78 12.73
N ALA A 168 2.13 7.64 12.07
CA ALA A 168 3.45 7.26 11.57
C ALA A 168 3.93 8.19 10.44
N VAL A 169 3.03 8.63 9.55
CA VAL A 169 3.33 9.59 8.47
C VAL A 169 3.70 10.95 9.05
N ALA A 170 2.95 11.47 10.02
CA ALA A 170 3.24 12.76 10.66
C ALA A 170 4.65 12.80 11.30
N ARG A 171 5.07 11.70 11.92
CA ARG A 171 6.43 11.57 12.48
C ARG A 171 7.53 11.54 11.42
N THR A 172 7.22 11.14 10.19
CA THR A 172 8.18 11.11 9.08
C THR A 172 8.48 12.52 8.57
N GLY A 173 7.49 13.42 8.57
CA GLY A 173 7.67 14.83 8.19
C GLY A 173 8.59 15.62 9.14
N ASN A 174 8.74 15.16 10.37
CA ASN A 174 9.59 15.79 11.39
C ASN A 174 10.98 15.11 11.56
N ASP A 175 11.33 14.13 10.72
CA ASP A 175 12.67 13.51 10.75
C ASP A 175 13.67 14.39 9.98
N PRO A 176 14.63 15.08 10.66
CA PRO A 176 15.58 15.99 10.02
C PRO A 176 16.50 15.28 9.01
N ARG A 177 16.62 13.94 9.08
CA ARG A 177 17.41 13.14 8.12
C ARG A 177 16.69 12.97 6.78
N LEU A 178 15.36 13.13 6.75
CA LEU A 178 14.52 13.07 5.54
C LEU A 178 14.31 14.47 4.92
N ALA A 179 14.32 15.53 5.71
CA ALA A 179 14.18 16.90 5.24
C ALA A 179 15.28 17.32 4.25
N ARG A 180 16.49 16.78 4.39
CA ARG A 180 17.63 17.03 3.46
C ARG A 180 17.49 16.33 2.10
N ARG A 181 16.42 15.54 1.84
CA ARG A 181 16.20 14.78 0.61
C ARG A 181 15.04 15.29 -0.25
N SER A 182 14.40 16.41 0.14
CA SER A 182 13.22 16.96 -0.54
C SER A 182 13.65 18.04 -1.56
N GLY A 183 13.97 17.62 -2.77
CA GLY A 183 13.91 18.49 -3.94
C GLY A 183 12.49 18.46 -4.53
N PRO A 184 12.12 19.41 -5.44
CA PRO A 184 10.77 19.56 -5.96
C PRO A 184 10.28 18.28 -6.67
N ALA A 185 8.99 17.98 -6.51
CA ALA A 185 8.32 16.84 -7.13
C ALA A 185 8.25 17.05 -8.67
N VAL A 186 8.80 16.11 -9.42
CA VAL A 186 8.64 16.06 -10.88
C VAL A 186 7.49 15.10 -11.18
N LEU A 187 6.45 15.61 -11.82
CA LEU A 187 5.35 14.81 -12.36
C LEU A 187 5.85 14.09 -13.62
N PHE A 188 5.79 12.78 -13.62
CA PHE A 188 6.00 11.98 -14.82
C PHE A 188 4.65 11.74 -15.50
N ASN A 189 4.44 12.42 -16.65
CA ASN A 189 3.41 12.02 -17.61
C ASN A 189 3.93 10.80 -18.37
N ALA A 190 3.18 9.70 -18.32
CA ALA A 190 3.32 8.53 -19.17
C ALA A 190 1.95 8.05 -19.61
#